data_0c96be8337c1bbd3838cade03f78a3e8
#
_entry.id   0c96be8337c1bbd3838cade03f78a3e8
#
_cell.length_a   1.000
_cell.length_b   1.000
_cell.length_c   1.000
_cell.angle_alpha   90.00
_cell.angle_beta   90.00
_cell.angle_gamma   90.00
#
_symmetry.space_group_name_H-M   'P 1'
#
loop_
_entity.id
_entity.type
_entity.pdbx_description
1 polymer ?
#
loop_
_entity_poly.entity_id
_entity_poly.type
_entity_poly.pdbx_seq_one_letter_code
_entity_poly.pdbx_strand_id
1 'polypeptide(L)'
;MRLKLIPVFLIAAMGYAGIVDDARAVAAQNNLALGDALVARYRAQFGVTPEFLEALSWLGRGALAARQLDKAESYARQTETLAVEQLKKRPLDAEPHLPLALGAAIEVQGLALNARGERGEAIQYLEKELATYRATSIRTRIQKNINTLGLEGKAAPALDEGEFLGSKPVPLPALRGKPVLLFFWAHWCPDCKQEAPILAQIRQEYAGKGLVIIAPTQRYGYVARGEEAGPAEELKYIDEVRKKFYADLLSVPAPVSEENFKNYGASTTPTLVILDRRGIVRVYHPGVMTLDELRAALNRIG
;
A
#
# COMPACT_ATOMS: atom_id res chain seq x y z
N MET A 1 -17.34 -25.77 -63.89
CA MET A 1 -17.81 -25.59 -62.50
C MET A 1 -16.64 -25.04 -61.67
N ARG A 2 -16.59 -23.72 -61.42
CA ARG A 2 -15.47 -23.07 -60.73
C ARG A 2 -15.82 -22.94 -59.24
N LEU A 3 -15.12 -23.70 -58.42
CA LEU A 3 -15.25 -23.66 -56.95
C LEU A 3 -14.66 -22.33 -56.44
N LYS A 4 -15.48 -21.47 -55.86
CA LYS A 4 -15.02 -20.26 -55.16
C LYS A 4 -14.59 -20.66 -53.74
N LEU A 5 -13.29 -20.61 -53.47
CA LEU A 5 -12.75 -20.67 -52.13
C LEU A 5 -13.10 -19.38 -51.37
N ILE A 6 -13.91 -19.48 -50.32
CA ILE A 6 -14.15 -18.42 -49.35
C ILE A 6 -13.00 -18.49 -48.33
N PRO A 7 -12.23 -17.41 -48.11
CA PRO A 7 -11.24 -17.42 -47.08
C PRO A 7 -11.93 -17.36 -45.70
N VAL A 8 -11.80 -18.42 -44.93
CA VAL A 8 -12.16 -18.44 -43.50
C VAL A 8 -11.10 -17.63 -42.78
N PHE A 9 -11.43 -16.40 -42.40
CA PHE A 9 -10.64 -15.66 -41.43
C PHE A 9 -10.75 -16.35 -40.07
N LEU A 10 -9.74 -17.09 -39.67
CA LEU A 10 -9.54 -17.50 -38.30
C LEU A 10 -9.26 -16.23 -37.49
N ILE A 11 -10.27 -15.69 -36.82
CA ILE A 11 -10.09 -14.74 -35.75
C ILE A 11 -9.51 -15.55 -34.60
N ALA A 12 -8.19 -15.48 -34.44
CA ALA A 12 -7.53 -15.97 -33.23
C ALA A 12 -8.17 -15.26 -32.05
N ALA A 13 -8.94 -15.97 -31.25
CA ALA A 13 -9.38 -15.53 -29.96
C ALA A 13 -8.10 -15.40 -29.09
N MET A 14 -7.44 -14.24 -29.13
CA MET A 14 -6.49 -13.86 -28.10
C MET A 14 -7.29 -13.84 -26.80
N GLY A 15 -6.97 -14.76 -25.88
CA GLY A 15 -7.47 -14.71 -24.53
C GLY A 15 -7.09 -13.34 -23.96
N TYR A 16 -8.07 -12.51 -23.71
CA TYR A 16 -7.85 -11.21 -23.06
C TYR A 16 -7.41 -11.49 -21.63
N ALA A 17 -6.14 -11.31 -21.30
CA ALA A 17 -5.78 -10.79 -20.01
C ALA A 17 -6.62 -9.51 -19.84
N GLY A 18 -7.27 -9.28 -18.69
CA GLY A 18 -8.18 -8.16 -18.54
C GLY A 18 -7.47 -6.82 -18.84
N ILE A 19 -8.22 -5.79 -19.24
CA ILE A 19 -7.66 -4.46 -19.57
C ILE A 19 -6.73 -3.92 -18.47
N VAL A 20 -6.98 -4.26 -17.21
CA VAL A 20 -6.16 -3.85 -16.07
C VAL A 20 -4.77 -4.48 -16.15
N ASP A 21 -4.66 -5.79 -16.44
CA ASP A 21 -3.38 -6.48 -16.55
C ASP A 21 -2.59 -6.00 -17.77
N ASP A 22 -3.28 -5.79 -18.91
CA ASP A 22 -2.65 -5.24 -20.10
C ASP A 22 -2.09 -3.83 -19.84
N ALA A 23 -2.87 -2.95 -19.22
CA ALA A 23 -2.43 -1.60 -18.88
C ALA A 23 -1.26 -1.62 -17.88
N ARG A 24 -1.29 -2.51 -16.88
CA ARG A 24 -0.19 -2.70 -15.92
C ARG A 24 1.10 -3.12 -16.63
N ALA A 25 1.01 -4.09 -17.54
CA ALA A 25 2.17 -4.62 -18.26
C ALA A 25 2.82 -3.55 -19.15
N VAL A 26 2.03 -2.78 -19.92
CA VAL A 26 2.57 -1.72 -20.79
C VAL A 26 3.09 -0.52 -20.00
N ALA A 27 2.46 -0.20 -18.86
CA ALA A 27 2.93 0.86 -17.95
C ALA A 27 4.29 0.49 -17.34
N ALA A 28 4.48 -0.77 -16.92
CA ALA A 28 5.76 -1.27 -16.40
C ALA A 28 6.89 -1.20 -17.45
N GLN A 29 6.55 -1.34 -18.74
CA GLN A 29 7.49 -1.21 -19.87
C GLN A 29 7.67 0.25 -20.34
N ASN A 30 7.05 1.22 -19.69
CA ASN A 30 6.99 2.64 -20.10
C ASN A 30 6.45 2.83 -21.54
N ASN A 31 5.61 1.91 -22.01
CA ASN A 31 4.99 2.00 -23.34
C ASN A 31 3.60 2.66 -23.26
N LEU A 32 3.58 3.93 -22.84
CA LEU A 32 2.33 4.66 -22.63
C LEU A 32 1.51 4.84 -23.91
N ALA A 33 2.17 4.92 -25.10
CA ALA A 33 1.45 5.05 -26.37
C ALA A 33 0.59 3.79 -26.67
N LEU A 34 1.13 2.60 -26.39
CA LEU A 34 0.34 1.37 -26.50
C LEU A 34 -0.77 1.34 -25.44
N GLY A 35 -0.46 1.80 -24.22
CA GLY A 35 -1.44 1.94 -23.14
C GLY A 35 -2.63 2.82 -23.54
N ASP A 36 -2.38 3.99 -24.13
CA ASP A 36 -3.40 4.90 -24.64
C ASP A 36 -4.31 4.21 -25.69
N ALA A 37 -3.71 3.46 -26.63
CA ALA A 37 -4.46 2.74 -27.63
C ALA A 37 -5.35 1.63 -27.01
N LEU A 38 -4.83 0.91 -26.01
CA LEU A 38 -5.58 -0.15 -25.30
C LEU A 38 -6.78 0.43 -24.55
N VAL A 39 -6.58 1.47 -23.73
CA VAL A 39 -7.68 2.07 -22.96
C VAL A 39 -8.69 2.79 -23.84
N ALA A 40 -8.25 3.42 -24.96
CA ALA A 40 -9.15 4.06 -25.93
C ALA A 40 -10.05 3.03 -26.61
N ARG A 41 -9.49 1.89 -27.05
CA ARG A 41 -10.25 0.77 -27.65
C ARG A 41 -11.25 0.19 -26.66
N TYR A 42 -10.82 -0.07 -25.43
CA TYR A 42 -11.69 -0.59 -24.38
C TYR A 42 -12.85 0.37 -24.11
N ARG A 43 -12.55 1.67 -23.95
CA ARG A 43 -13.58 2.70 -23.73
C ARG A 43 -14.58 2.78 -24.87
N ALA A 44 -14.15 2.65 -26.12
CA ALA A 44 -15.02 2.67 -27.28
C ALA A 44 -16.01 1.49 -27.31
N GLN A 45 -15.60 0.33 -26.76
CA GLN A 45 -16.39 -0.90 -26.74
C GLN A 45 -17.30 -0.99 -25.50
N PHE A 46 -16.79 -0.66 -24.33
CA PHE A 46 -17.45 -0.91 -23.04
C PHE A 46 -17.82 0.37 -22.27
N GLY A 47 -17.41 1.54 -22.75
CA GLY A 47 -17.63 2.81 -22.07
C GLY A 47 -16.68 3.02 -20.89
N VAL A 48 -17.09 3.90 -19.97
CA VAL A 48 -16.35 4.19 -18.73
C VAL A 48 -16.82 3.23 -17.65
N THR A 49 -16.11 2.12 -17.51
CA THR A 49 -16.32 1.13 -16.43
C THR A 49 -15.29 1.32 -15.31
N PRO A 50 -15.50 0.72 -14.12
CA PRO A 50 -14.48 0.74 -13.06
C PRO A 50 -13.14 0.12 -13.48
N GLU A 51 -13.16 -0.98 -14.26
CA GLU A 51 -11.96 -1.61 -14.80
C GLU A 51 -11.21 -0.68 -15.78
N PHE A 52 -11.94 0.07 -16.61
CA PHE A 52 -11.33 1.12 -17.45
C PHE A 52 -10.61 2.16 -16.60
N LEU A 53 -11.22 2.61 -15.50
CA LEU A 53 -10.63 3.60 -14.61
C LEU A 53 -9.39 3.07 -13.90
N GLU A 54 -9.41 1.81 -13.47
CA GLU A 54 -8.22 1.18 -12.91
C GLU A 54 -7.11 1.06 -13.96
N ALA A 55 -7.41 0.62 -15.17
CA ALA A 55 -6.45 0.55 -16.27
C ALA A 55 -5.82 1.92 -16.57
N LEU A 56 -6.65 2.99 -16.63
CA LEU A 56 -6.17 4.36 -16.83
C LEU A 56 -5.25 4.82 -15.69
N SER A 57 -5.58 4.44 -14.44
CA SER A 57 -4.75 4.76 -13.27
C SER A 57 -3.37 4.11 -13.34
N TRP A 58 -3.23 2.93 -13.96
CA TRP A 58 -1.93 2.29 -14.18
C TRP A 58 -1.05 3.08 -15.14
N LEU A 59 -1.63 3.72 -16.17
CA LEU A 59 -0.88 4.61 -17.07
C LEU A 59 -0.35 5.83 -16.28
N GLY A 60 -1.15 6.39 -15.38
CA GLY A 60 -0.72 7.47 -14.49
C GLY A 60 0.47 7.09 -13.63
N ARG A 61 0.43 5.88 -13.03
CA ARG A 61 1.56 5.34 -12.24
C ARG A 61 2.79 5.10 -13.08
N GLY A 62 2.64 4.53 -14.30
CA GLY A 62 3.74 4.32 -15.23
C GLY A 62 4.38 5.63 -15.65
N ALA A 63 3.58 6.66 -15.97
CA ALA A 63 4.07 8.00 -16.30
C ALA A 63 4.84 8.64 -15.13
N LEU A 64 4.34 8.51 -13.90
CA LEU A 64 5.02 9.00 -12.69
C LEU A 64 6.38 8.29 -12.49
N ALA A 65 6.41 6.98 -12.60
CA ALA A 65 7.64 6.19 -12.49
C ALA A 65 8.68 6.58 -13.56
N ALA A 66 8.21 6.87 -14.78
CA ALA A 66 9.04 7.36 -15.88
C ALA A 66 9.38 8.87 -15.78
N ARG A 67 9.00 9.55 -14.70
CA ARG A 67 9.19 10.99 -14.50
C ARG A 67 8.53 11.89 -15.56
N GLN A 68 7.51 11.39 -16.25
CA GLN A 68 6.68 12.15 -17.19
C GLN A 68 5.54 12.84 -16.43
N LEU A 69 5.87 13.85 -15.61
CA LEU A 69 4.96 14.41 -14.60
C LEU A 69 3.67 14.98 -15.20
N ASP A 70 3.76 15.69 -16.34
CA ASP A 70 2.56 16.25 -17.00
C ASP A 70 1.58 15.16 -17.47
N LYS A 71 2.11 14.05 -18.01
CA LYS A 71 1.28 12.91 -18.38
C LYS A 71 0.71 12.21 -17.14
N ALA A 72 1.52 12.03 -16.10
CA ALA A 72 1.06 11.43 -14.86
C ALA A 72 -0.13 12.18 -14.26
N GLU A 73 -0.02 13.51 -14.17
CA GLU A 73 -1.11 14.37 -13.72
C GLU A 73 -2.33 14.31 -14.64
N SER A 74 -2.11 14.31 -15.96
CA SER A 74 -3.22 14.22 -16.93
C SER A 74 -4.03 12.94 -16.75
N TYR A 75 -3.38 11.78 -16.68
CA TYR A 75 -4.05 10.50 -16.41
C TYR A 75 -4.74 10.49 -15.04
N ALA A 76 -4.07 11.01 -14.02
CA ALA A 76 -4.61 11.03 -12.66
C ALA A 76 -5.88 11.91 -12.58
N ARG A 77 -5.85 13.13 -13.10
CA ARG A 77 -7.02 14.03 -13.16
C ARG A 77 -8.17 13.42 -13.96
N GLN A 78 -7.87 12.80 -15.11
CA GLN A 78 -8.89 12.12 -15.91
C GLN A 78 -9.52 10.96 -15.13
N THR A 79 -8.71 10.14 -14.49
CA THR A 79 -9.17 9.02 -13.67
C THR A 79 -10.05 9.52 -12.53
N GLU A 80 -9.60 10.53 -11.78
CA GLU A 80 -10.33 11.09 -10.65
C GLU A 80 -11.67 11.69 -11.09
N THR A 81 -11.67 12.54 -12.13
CA THR A 81 -12.89 13.15 -12.65
C THR A 81 -13.93 12.10 -13.02
N LEU A 82 -13.52 11.07 -13.76
CA LEU A 82 -14.42 10.01 -14.19
C LEU A 82 -14.84 9.08 -13.02
N ALA A 83 -13.97 8.85 -12.05
CA ALA A 83 -14.30 8.11 -10.85
C ALA A 83 -15.35 8.84 -10.00
N VAL A 84 -15.20 10.15 -9.80
CA VAL A 84 -16.20 10.99 -9.09
C VAL A 84 -17.57 10.94 -9.80
N GLU A 85 -17.61 10.90 -11.13
CA GLU A 85 -18.87 10.69 -11.86
C GLU A 85 -19.49 9.30 -11.58
N GLN A 86 -18.67 8.26 -11.39
CA GLN A 86 -19.18 6.93 -11.00
C GLN A 86 -19.74 6.93 -9.57
N LEU A 87 -19.16 7.74 -8.66
CA LEU A 87 -19.65 7.85 -7.28
C LEU A 87 -21.07 8.45 -7.18
N LYS A 88 -21.55 9.16 -8.20
CA LYS A 88 -22.94 9.59 -8.27
C LYS A 88 -23.93 8.43 -8.45
N LYS A 89 -23.44 7.28 -8.91
CA LYS A 89 -24.24 6.10 -9.24
C LYS A 89 -24.10 4.96 -8.24
N ARG A 90 -22.99 4.92 -7.49
CA ARG A 90 -22.67 3.84 -6.55
C ARG A 90 -21.69 4.30 -5.49
N PRO A 91 -21.72 3.72 -4.26
CA PRO A 91 -20.66 3.93 -3.26
C PRO A 91 -19.29 3.48 -3.79
N LEU A 92 -18.20 4.08 -3.27
CA LEU A 92 -16.84 3.77 -3.69
C LEU A 92 -16.51 2.28 -3.51
N ASP A 93 -16.86 1.73 -2.34
CA ASP A 93 -16.50 0.37 -1.95
C ASP A 93 -17.53 -0.70 -2.41
N ALA A 94 -18.45 -0.34 -3.32
CA ALA A 94 -19.45 -1.27 -3.86
C ALA A 94 -18.88 -2.28 -4.87
N GLU A 95 -17.64 -2.07 -5.33
CA GLU A 95 -16.94 -2.96 -6.24
C GLU A 95 -15.40 -2.73 -6.14
N PRO A 96 -14.55 -3.68 -6.55
CA PRO A 96 -13.12 -3.63 -6.21
C PRO A 96 -12.28 -2.62 -7.02
N HIS A 97 -12.65 -2.29 -8.26
CA HIS A 97 -11.80 -1.52 -9.18
C HIS A 97 -11.82 -0.01 -8.91
N LEU A 98 -12.98 0.53 -8.51
CA LEU A 98 -13.16 1.97 -8.31
C LEU A 98 -12.28 2.53 -7.16
N PRO A 99 -12.18 1.86 -5.99
CA PRO A 99 -11.26 2.27 -4.94
C PRO A 99 -9.79 2.23 -5.38
N LEU A 100 -9.42 1.21 -6.18
CA LEU A 100 -8.05 1.08 -6.71
C LEU A 100 -7.73 2.23 -7.67
N ALA A 101 -8.66 2.57 -8.57
CA ALA A 101 -8.52 3.65 -9.54
C ALA A 101 -8.40 5.01 -8.86
N LEU A 102 -9.38 5.35 -8.00
CA LEU A 102 -9.43 6.65 -7.35
C LEU A 102 -8.26 6.85 -6.36
N GLY A 103 -7.97 5.83 -5.55
CA GLY A 103 -6.82 5.87 -4.65
C GLY A 103 -5.48 6.02 -5.38
N ALA A 104 -5.34 5.44 -6.58
CA ALA A 104 -4.16 5.62 -7.41
C ALA A 104 -4.09 7.03 -8.03
N ALA A 105 -5.21 7.58 -8.49
CA ALA A 105 -5.25 8.93 -9.04
C ALA A 105 -4.83 9.97 -8.00
N ILE A 106 -5.38 9.89 -6.78
CA ILE A 106 -5.01 10.76 -5.66
C ILE A 106 -3.53 10.62 -5.31
N GLU A 107 -3.02 9.38 -5.23
CA GLU A 107 -1.60 9.11 -4.98
C GLU A 107 -0.70 9.75 -6.04
N VAL A 108 -1.00 9.54 -7.33
CA VAL A 108 -0.21 10.07 -8.44
C VAL A 108 -0.18 11.59 -8.44
N GLN A 109 -1.30 12.26 -8.20
CA GLN A 109 -1.35 13.73 -8.12
C GLN A 109 -0.50 14.26 -6.96
N GLY A 110 -0.65 13.71 -5.75
CA GLY A 110 0.15 14.12 -4.60
C GLY A 110 1.65 13.90 -4.82
N LEU A 111 2.04 12.76 -5.39
CA LEU A 111 3.44 12.45 -5.66
C LEU A 111 4.02 13.28 -6.83
N ALA A 112 3.21 13.63 -7.84
CA ALA A 112 3.64 14.51 -8.93
C ALA A 112 3.91 15.93 -8.43
N LEU A 113 3.06 16.50 -7.58
CA LEU A 113 3.29 17.79 -6.91
C LEU A 113 4.60 17.76 -6.11
N ASN A 114 4.79 16.72 -5.30
CA ASN A 114 6.04 16.57 -4.54
C ASN A 114 7.28 16.46 -5.47
N ALA A 115 7.17 15.75 -6.59
CA ALA A 115 8.27 15.59 -7.55
C ALA A 115 8.62 16.90 -8.26
N ARG A 116 7.71 17.89 -8.30
CA ARG A 116 7.95 19.27 -8.75
C ARG A 116 8.58 20.16 -7.68
N GLY A 117 8.74 19.66 -6.45
CA GLY A 117 9.22 20.45 -5.30
C GLY A 117 8.08 21.10 -4.48
N GLU A 118 6.83 20.90 -4.85
CA GLU A 118 5.64 21.50 -4.25
C GLU A 118 5.12 20.62 -3.08
N ARG A 119 6.04 20.24 -2.18
CA ARG A 119 5.72 19.30 -1.07
C ARG A 119 4.59 19.78 -0.15
N GLY A 120 4.53 21.09 0.13
CA GLY A 120 3.50 21.68 0.96
C GLY A 120 2.11 21.52 0.32
N GLU A 121 2.01 21.81 -0.97
CA GLU A 121 0.77 21.67 -1.76
C GLU A 121 0.36 20.21 -1.89
N ALA A 122 1.34 19.30 -2.09
CA ALA A 122 1.10 17.87 -2.11
C ALA A 122 0.44 17.38 -0.81
N ILE A 123 0.97 17.80 0.34
CA ILE A 123 0.41 17.42 1.65
C ILE A 123 -0.98 18.01 1.83
N GLN A 124 -1.18 19.29 1.51
CA GLN A 124 -2.48 19.95 1.63
C GLN A 124 -3.55 19.28 0.73
N TYR A 125 -3.18 18.94 -0.51
CA TYR A 125 -4.05 18.20 -1.41
C TYR A 125 -4.45 16.84 -0.80
N LEU A 126 -3.46 16.05 -0.35
CA LEU A 126 -3.72 14.74 0.23
C LEU A 126 -4.53 14.81 1.53
N GLU A 127 -4.33 15.83 2.38
CA GLU A 127 -5.13 16.04 3.60
C GLU A 127 -6.60 16.37 3.27
N LYS A 128 -6.86 17.14 2.23
CA LYS A 128 -8.21 17.41 1.72
C LYS A 128 -8.89 16.13 1.24
N GLU A 129 -8.18 15.32 0.46
CA GLU A 129 -8.70 14.04 -0.04
C GLU A 129 -8.90 13.04 1.11
N LEU A 130 -8.02 13.03 2.12
CA LEU A 130 -8.20 12.23 3.32
C LEU A 130 -9.47 12.59 4.08
N ALA A 131 -9.77 13.88 4.20
CA ALA A 131 -11.01 14.33 4.85
C ALA A 131 -12.26 13.88 4.07
N THR A 132 -12.22 13.96 2.73
CA THR A 132 -13.31 13.55 1.83
C THR A 132 -13.57 12.04 1.90
N TYR A 133 -12.51 11.23 1.87
CA TYR A 133 -12.60 9.76 1.79
C TYR A 133 -12.31 9.05 3.12
N ARG A 134 -12.47 9.76 4.26
CA ARG A 134 -12.13 9.26 5.60
C ARG A 134 -12.85 7.95 5.98
N ALA A 135 -14.08 7.76 5.51
CA ALA A 135 -14.92 6.60 5.82
C ALA A 135 -14.87 5.51 4.74
N THR A 136 -13.87 5.51 3.87
CA THR A 136 -13.75 4.58 2.75
C THR A 136 -12.47 3.74 2.84
N SER A 137 -12.39 2.68 2.04
CA SER A 137 -11.23 1.78 1.97
C SER A 137 -9.93 2.47 1.55
N ILE A 138 -10.00 3.59 0.80
CA ILE A 138 -8.81 4.31 0.34
C ILE A 138 -8.16 5.22 1.39
N ARG A 139 -8.82 5.42 2.56
CA ARG A 139 -8.30 6.24 3.66
C ARG A 139 -6.84 5.91 4.00
N THR A 140 -6.55 4.65 4.24
CA THR A 140 -5.21 4.19 4.67
C THR A 140 -4.15 4.46 3.60
N ARG A 141 -4.53 4.32 2.32
CA ARG A 141 -3.63 4.63 1.20
C ARG A 141 -3.31 6.12 1.09
N ILE A 142 -4.31 7.00 1.28
CA ILE A 142 -4.09 8.45 1.28
C ILE A 142 -3.20 8.83 2.46
N GLN A 143 -3.47 8.28 3.65
CA GLN A 143 -2.64 8.50 4.85
C GLN A 143 -1.20 8.02 4.63
N LYS A 144 -0.96 6.89 3.93
CA LYS A 144 0.39 6.43 3.55
C LYS A 144 1.15 7.53 2.80
N ASN A 145 0.51 8.16 1.83
CA ASN A 145 1.16 9.19 1.02
C ASN A 145 1.46 10.46 1.83
N ILE A 146 0.55 10.88 2.71
CA ILE A 146 0.81 11.97 3.66
C ILE A 146 2.02 11.63 4.54
N ASN A 147 2.07 10.41 5.08
CA ASN A 147 3.14 9.98 5.97
C ASN A 147 4.49 9.85 5.23
N THR A 148 4.48 9.35 4.00
CA THR A 148 5.68 9.30 3.14
C THR A 148 6.26 10.69 2.92
N LEU A 149 5.40 11.69 2.77
CA LEU A 149 5.84 13.06 2.55
C LEU A 149 6.13 13.84 3.83
N GLY A 150 5.53 13.49 4.97
CA GLY A 150 5.52 14.42 6.09
C GLY A 150 5.64 13.83 7.51
N LEU A 151 5.77 12.51 7.69
CA LEU A 151 5.82 11.91 9.03
C LEU A 151 7.21 11.95 9.65
N GLU A 152 8.26 11.82 8.86
CA GLU A 152 9.63 11.94 9.36
C GLU A 152 9.88 13.31 10.00
N GLY A 153 10.53 13.31 11.16
CA GLY A 153 10.75 14.48 11.99
C GLY A 153 9.60 14.83 12.94
N LYS A 154 8.45 14.18 12.84
CA LYS A 154 7.30 14.35 13.74
C LYS A 154 7.26 13.28 14.83
N ALA A 155 6.51 13.56 15.90
CA ALA A 155 6.21 12.55 16.91
C ALA A 155 5.41 11.40 16.28
N ALA A 156 5.73 10.16 16.67
CA ALA A 156 5.01 8.99 16.22
C ALA A 156 3.53 9.04 16.68
N PRO A 157 2.55 8.68 15.82
CA PRO A 157 1.18 8.48 16.26
C PRO A 157 1.10 7.43 17.37
N ALA A 158 0.16 7.58 18.30
CA ALA A 158 -0.08 6.58 19.33
C ALA A 158 -0.54 5.26 18.70
N LEU A 159 -0.17 4.14 19.34
CA LEU A 159 -0.69 2.82 18.99
C LEU A 159 -1.92 2.50 19.84
N ASP A 160 -2.92 1.88 19.23
CA ASP A 160 -3.97 1.16 19.94
C ASP A 160 -3.41 -0.21 20.35
N GLU A 161 -3.39 -0.48 21.65
CA GLU A 161 -2.77 -1.64 22.28
C GLU A 161 -3.79 -2.49 23.03
N GLY A 162 -5.09 -2.25 22.80
CA GLY A 162 -6.19 -2.91 23.51
C GLY A 162 -6.21 -4.42 23.31
N GLU A 163 -5.89 -4.89 22.10
CA GLU A 163 -5.75 -6.30 21.76
C GLU A 163 -4.35 -6.57 21.21
N PHE A 164 -3.74 -7.69 21.59
CA PHE A 164 -2.37 -8.03 21.16
C PHE A 164 -2.10 -9.53 21.18
N LEU A 165 -1.11 -9.95 20.42
CA LEU A 165 -0.46 -11.26 20.45
C LEU A 165 0.97 -11.11 20.98
N GLY A 166 1.51 -12.19 21.54
CA GLY A 166 2.85 -12.17 22.15
C GLY A 166 2.86 -11.50 23.51
N SER A 167 3.89 -10.73 23.83
CA SER A 167 3.96 -9.99 25.09
C SER A 167 3.07 -8.75 25.08
N LYS A 168 2.69 -8.27 26.25
CA LYS A 168 1.91 -7.04 26.38
C LYS A 168 2.71 -5.86 25.83
N PRO A 169 2.15 -5.04 24.92
CA PRO A 169 2.80 -3.84 24.44
C PRO A 169 3.06 -2.84 25.57
N VAL A 170 4.15 -2.07 25.42
CA VAL A 170 4.43 -0.92 26.26
C VAL A 170 4.13 0.33 25.44
N PRO A 171 3.32 1.27 25.96
CA PRO A 171 2.97 2.49 25.23
C PRO A 171 4.20 3.28 24.75
N LEU A 172 4.17 3.80 23.52
CA LEU A 172 5.31 4.52 22.92
C LEU A 172 5.87 5.64 23.82
N PRO A 173 5.06 6.43 24.55
CA PRO A 173 5.59 7.43 25.47
C PRO A 173 6.44 6.87 26.59
N ALA A 174 6.17 5.64 27.05
CA ALA A 174 6.94 4.96 28.10
C ALA A 174 8.24 4.32 27.58
N LEU A 175 8.43 4.27 26.25
CA LEU A 175 9.65 3.79 25.60
C LEU A 175 10.68 4.90 25.34
N ARG A 176 10.44 6.13 25.78
CA ARG A 176 11.43 7.21 25.65
C ARG A 176 12.77 6.80 26.26
N GLY A 177 13.85 7.18 25.62
CA GLY A 177 15.19 6.72 25.93
C GLY A 177 15.64 5.47 25.16
N LYS A 178 14.73 4.80 24.48
CA LYS A 178 15.00 3.62 23.66
C LYS A 178 14.65 3.87 22.20
N PRO A 179 15.45 3.40 21.23
CA PRO A 179 15.01 3.36 19.82
C PRO A 179 13.90 2.32 19.65
N VAL A 180 12.93 2.60 18.79
CA VAL A 180 11.80 1.70 18.51
C VAL A 180 11.71 1.40 17.03
N LEU A 181 11.50 0.15 16.67
CA LEU A 181 11.17 -0.30 15.32
C LEU A 181 9.74 -0.84 15.31
N LEU A 182 8.87 -0.21 14.55
CA LEU A 182 7.52 -0.70 14.28
C LEU A 182 7.56 -1.47 12.96
N PHE A 183 7.03 -2.69 12.97
CA PHE A 183 6.91 -3.56 11.80
C PHE A 183 5.44 -3.90 11.55
N PHE A 184 4.79 -3.17 10.66
CA PHE A 184 3.41 -3.44 10.27
C PHE A 184 3.37 -4.61 9.28
N TRP A 185 2.65 -5.68 9.63
CA TRP A 185 2.62 -6.91 8.85
C TRP A 185 1.22 -7.49 8.71
N ALA A 186 1.06 -8.42 7.76
CA ALA A 186 -0.18 -9.14 7.52
C ALA A 186 0.08 -10.66 7.46
N HIS A 187 -0.87 -11.45 7.92
CA HIS A 187 -0.76 -12.93 7.93
C HIS A 187 -0.60 -13.53 6.52
N TRP A 188 -1.14 -12.89 5.51
CA TRP A 188 -1.06 -13.31 4.11
C TRP A 188 0.18 -12.80 3.36
N CYS A 189 0.92 -11.82 3.90
CA CYS A 189 2.00 -11.10 3.24
C CYS A 189 3.27 -11.98 3.09
N PRO A 190 3.72 -12.34 1.88
CA PRO A 190 4.94 -13.11 1.68
C PRO A 190 6.20 -12.31 2.02
N ASP A 191 6.26 -11.03 1.64
CA ASP A 191 7.40 -10.15 1.90
C ASP A 191 7.62 -9.95 3.40
N CYS A 192 6.53 -9.87 4.18
CA CYS A 192 6.61 -9.79 5.64
C CYS A 192 7.26 -11.04 6.26
N LYS A 193 6.98 -12.23 5.69
CA LYS A 193 7.58 -13.49 6.14
C LYS A 193 9.07 -13.55 5.78
N GLN A 194 9.47 -12.98 4.65
CA GLN A 194 10.89 -12.88 4.25
C GLN A 194 11.66 -11.86 5.11
N GLU A 195 11.00 -10.83 5.63
CA GLU A 195 11.58 -9.84 6.55
C GLU A 195 11.86 -10.41 7.95
N ALA A 196 11.15 -11.47 8.38
CA ALA A 196 11.23 -12.02 9.74
C ALA A 196 12.66 -12.37 10.19
N PRO A 197 13.50 -13.12 9.42
CA PRO A 197 14.87 -13.42 9.81
C PRO A 197 15.75 -12.16 9.90
N ILE A 198 15.53 -11.17 9.06
CA ILE A 198 16.25 -9.89 9.09
C ILE A 198 15.94 -9.17 10.40
N LEU A 199 14.66 -9.11 10.79
CA LEU A 199 14.24 -8.49 12.05
C LEU A 199 14.76 -9.25 13.27
N ALA A 200 14.82 -10.58 13.22
CA ALA A 200 15.41 -11.39 14.28
C ALA A 200 16.91 -11.07 14.47
N GLN A 201 17.65 -10.94 13.37
CA GLN A 201 19.05 -10.53 13.41
C GLN A 201 19.24 -9.12 13.95
N ILE A 202 18.47 -8.15 13.47
CA ILE A 202 18.47 -6.75 13.95
C ILE A 202 18.17 -6.71 15.44
N ARG A 203 17.19 -7.49 15.93
CA ARG A 203 16.86 -7.58 17.35
C ARG A 203 18.05 -8.03 18.18
N GLN A 204 18.81 -9.04 17.73
CA GLN A 204 20.00 -9.54 18.41
C GLN A 204 21.13 -8.51 18.40
N GLU A 205 21.45 -7.94 17.25
CA GLU A 205 22.54 -6.96 17.08
C GLU A 205 22.33 -5.68 17.90
N TYR A 206 21.08 -5.23 18.03
CA TYR A 206 20.75 -3.98 18.72
C TYR A 206 20.18 -4.18 20.14
N ALA A 207 20.15 -5.41 20.66
CA ALA A 207 19.71 -5.70 22.02
C ALA A 207 20.47 -4.86 23.07
N GLY A 208 21.80 -4.81 22.96
CA GLY A 208 22.67 -4.02 23.85
C GLY A 208 22.47 -2.51 23.74
N LYS A 209 21.89 -2.03 22.64
CA LYS A 209 21.53 -0.62 22.43
C LYS A 209 20.10 -0.29 22.91
N GLY A 210 19.37 -1.28 23.40
CA GLY A 210 18.04 -1.15 23.96
C GLY A 210 16.94 -1.02 22.90
N LEU A 211 17.15 -1.51 21.66
CA LEU A 211 16.12 -1.51 20.62
C LEU A 211 14.88 -2.27 21.07
N VAL A 212 13.73 -1.65 20.92
CA VAL A 212 12.42 -2.26 21.12
C VAL A 212 11.77 -2.48 19.74
N ILE A 213 11.30 -3.69 19.47
CA ILE A 213 10.50 -3.99 18.28
C ILE A 213 9.04 -4.18 18.71
N ILE A 214 8.12 -3.57 17.96
CA ILE A 214 6.67 -3.78 18.07
C ILE A 214 6.19 -4.15 16.68
N ALA A 215 5.34 -5.17 16.55
CA ALA A 215 4.90 -5.72 15.27
C ALA A 215 3.37 -5.61 15.09
N PRO A 216 2.81 -4.41 14.85
CA PRO A 216 1.38 -4.24 14.68
C PRO A 216 0.84 -5.06 13.50
N THR A 217 -0.33 -5.66 13.69
CA THR A 217 -1.10 -6.34 12.67
C THR A 217 -2.59 -5.97 12.78
N GLN A 218 -3.40 -6.47 11.86
CA GLN A 218 -4.85 -6.28 11.88
C GLN A 218 -5.57 -7.51 11.35
N ARG A 219 -6.87 -7.54 11.53
CA ARG A 219 -7.75 -8.48 10.85
C ARG A 219 -8.09 -7.99 9.43
N TYR A 220 -8.32 -8.94 8.54
CA TYR A 220 -8.68 -8.73 7.13
C TYR A 220 -10.01 -9.41 6.77
N GLY A 221 -10.63 -10.15 7.73
CA GLY A 221 -11.90 -10.87 7.54
C GLY A 221 -11.74 -12.26 6.93
N TYR A 222 -10.50 -12.78 6.79
CA TYR A 222 -10.27 -14.09 6.18
C TYR A 222 -9.02 -14.79 6.73
N VAL A 223 -8.96 -16.10 6.48
CA VAL A 223 -7.83 -16.98 6.80
C VAL A 223 -7.16 -17.52 5.52
N ALA A 224 -6.57 -18.71 5.57
CA ALA A 224 -5.91 -19.32 4.42
C ALA A 224 -6.81 -19.37 3.18
N ARG A 225 -6.20 -19.17 1.99
CA ARG A 225 -6.88 -19.23 0.67
C ARG A 225 -8.02 -18.22 0.48
N GLY A 226 -8.10 -17.18 1.33
CA GLY A 226 -9.17 -16.19 1.25
C GLY A 226 -10.52 -16.67 1.80
N GLU A 227 -10.53 -17.74 2.59
CA GLU A 227 -11.73 -18.24 3.28
C GLU A 227 -12.17 -17.22 4.32
N GLU A 228 -13.42 -16.77 4.25
CA GLU A 228 -13.97 -15.82 5.22
C GLU A 228 -13.91 -16.40 6.63
N ALA A 229 -13.56 -15.56 7.60
CA ALA A 229 -13.41 -15.97 8.99
C ALA A 229 -13.95 -14.92 9.96
N GLY A 230 -14.55 -15.38 11.05
CA GLY A 230 -14.92 -14.51 12.15
C GLY A 230 -13.72 -13.99 12.94
N PRO A 231 -13.90 -12.90 13.72
CA PRO A 231 -12.76 -12.22 14.38
C PRO A 231 -11.91 -13.12 15.29
N ALA A 232 -12.51 -14.07 16.00
CA ALA A 232 -11.79 -14.98 16.89
C ALA A 232 -11.01 -16.05 16.11
N GLU A 233 -11.58 -16.56 15.04
CA GLU A 233 -10.95 -17.56 14.16
C GLU A 233 -9.75 -16.95 13.42
N GLU A 234 -9.92 -15.76 12.85
CA GLU A 234 -8.84 -15.06 12.18
C GLU A 234 -7.72 -14.71 13.16
N LEU A 235 -8.02 -14.27 14.38
CA LEU A 235 -7.00 -14.00 15.40
C LEU A 235 -6.16 -15.24 15.71
N LYS A 236 -6.81 -16.40 15.84
CA LYS A 236 -6.13 -17.69 16.04
C LYS A 236 -5.20 -18.00 14.84
N TYR A 237 -5.70 -17.81 13.63
CA TYR A 237 -4.91 -18.02 12.40
C TYR A 237 -3.71 -17.05 12.31
N ILE A 238 -3.90 -15.79 12.65
CA ILE A 238 -2.80 -14.80 12.74
C ILE A 238 -1.72 -15.29 13.70
N ASP A 239 -2.10 -15.83 14.88
CA ASP A 239 -1.14 -16.35 15.86
C ASP A 239 -0.44 -17.64 15.38
N GLU A 240 -1.13 -18.52 14.65
CA GLU A 240 -0.54 -19.69 14.01
C GLU A 240 0.51 -19.28 12.96
N VAL A 241 0.20 -18.29 12.10
CA VAL A 241 1.16 -17.72 11.15
C VAL A 241 2.35 -17.11 11.87
N ARG A 242 2.11 -16.35 12.96
CA ARG A 242 3.17 -15.77 13.80
C ARG A 242 4.09 -16.85 14.37
N LYS A 243 3.54 -17.91 14.94
CA LYS A 243 4.31 -19.04 15.48
C LYS A 243 5.13 -19.76 14.42
N LYS A 244 4.60 -19.90 13.22
CA LYS A 244 5.24 -20.61 12.12
C LYS A 244 6.38 -19.83 11.45
N PHE A 245 6.20 -18.54 11.21
CA PHE A 245 7.11 -17.75 10.38
C PHE A 245 7.95 -16.73 11.18
N TYR A 246 7.56 -16.43 12.43
CA TYR A 246 8.22 -15.42 13.28
C TYR A 246 8.67 -16.03 14.61
N ALA A 247 9.16 -17.28 14.59
CA ALA A 247 9.53 -18.05 15.80
C ALA A 247 10.50 -17.28 16.70
N ASP A 248 11.51 -16.60 16.14
CA ASP A 248 12.51 -15.84 16.88
C ASP A 248 11.98 -14.48 17.38
N LEU A 249 10.76 -14.11 16.99
CA LEU A 249 10.10 -12.87 17.37
C LEU A 249 8.83 -13.09 18.22
N LEU A 250 8.60 -14.29 18.76
CA LEU A 250 7.39 -14.62 19.52
C LEU A 250 7.18 -13.77 20.78
N SER A 251 8.24 -13.26 21.37
CA SER A 251 8.15 -12.34 22.52
C SER A 251 7.94 -10.87 22.09
N VAL A 252 8.01 -10.57 20.78
CA VAL A 252 7.71 -9.22 20.29
C VAL A 252 6.21 -8.96 20.42
N PRO A 253 5.79 -7.83 21.03
CA PRO A 253 4.39 -7.47 21.12
C PRO A 253 3.82 -7.17 19.73
N ALA A 254 2.65 -7.74 19.44
CA ALA A 254 1.95 -7.55 18.18
C ALA A 254 0.52 -7.01 18.46
N PRO A 255 0.34 -5.69 18.59
CA PRO A 255 -0.98 -5.08 18.69
C PRO A 255 -1.84 -5.42 17.46
N VAL A 256 -3.10 -5.77 17.70
CA VAL A 256 -4.06 -6.16 16.65
C VAL A 256 -5.12 -5.06 16.53
N SER A 257 -4.93 -4.14 15.60
CA SER A 257 -5.84 -3.00 15.44
C SER A 257 -5.82 -2.41 14.03
N GLU A 258 -6.98 -2.26 13.43
CA GLU A 258 -7.14 -1.56 12.15
C GLU A 258 -6.79 -0.06 12.27
N GLU A 259 -7.08 0.55 13.43
CA GLU A 259 -6.75 1.97 13.66
C GLU A 259 -5.24 2.23 13.62
N ASN A 260 -4.40 1.28 14.02
CA ASN A 260 -2.96 1.40 13.87
C ASN A 260 -2.57 1.50 12.40
N PHE A 261 -3.17 0.67 11.54
CA PHE A 261 -2.93 0.72 10.09
C PHE A 261 -3.44 2.01 9.46
N LYS A 262 -4.61 2.50 9.87
CA LYS A 262 -5.18 3.77 9.40
C LYS A 262 -4.30 4.96 9.79
N ASN A 263 -3.86 5.04 11.05
CA ASN A 263 -3.09 6.18 11.56
C ASN A 263 -1.66 6.23 11.00
N TYR A 264 -1.05 5.06 10.84
CA TYR A 264 0.28 4.95 10.20
C TYR A 264 0.22 4.85 8.68
N GLY A 265 -0.97 4.77 8.08
CA GLY A 265 -1.09 4.61 6.63
C GLY A 265 -0.46 3.31 6.11
N ALA A 266 -0.50 2.22 6.90
CA ALA A 266 0.13 0.96 6.54
C ALA A 266 -0.69 0.17 5.50
N SER A 267 -1.00 0.80 4.36
CA SER A 267 -1.70 0.17 3.23
C SER A 267 -0.80 -0.70 2.36
N THR A 268 0.50 -0.63 2.58
CA THR A 268 1.52 -1.52 2.02
C THR A 268 2.10 -2.35 3.15
N THR A 269 2.19 -3.66 3.00
CA THR A 269 2.85 -4.51 3.99
C THR A 269 4.03 -5.25 3.35
N PRO A 270 5.19 -5.28 4.05
CA PRO A 270 5.43 -4.61 5.32
C PRO A 270 5.46 -3.09 5.20
N THR A 271 5.27 -2.38 6.31
CA THR A 271 5.67 -0.99 6.50
C THR A 271 6.54 -0.93 7.75
N LEU A 272 7.73 -0.35 7.63
CA LEU A 272 8.66 -0.20 8.74
C LEU A 272 8.74 1.27 9.17
N VAL A 273 8.71 1.50 10.49
CA VAL A 273 8.83 2.86 11.05
C VAL A 273 9.87 2.83 12.16
N ILE A 274 10.88 3.68 12.06
CA ILE A 274 11.95 3.74 13.06
C ILE A 274 11.83 5.05 13.84
N LEU A 275 11.77 4.93 15.17
CA LEU A 275 11.68 6.05 16.09
C LEU A 275 13.02 6.21 16.83
N ASP A 276 13.44 7.45 16.99
CA ASP A 276 14.55 7.76 17.88
C ASP A 276 14.17 7.68 19.37
N ARG A 277 15.14 7.88 20.27
CA ARG A 277 14.97 7.83 21.72
C ARG A 277 13.99 8.88 22.28
N ARG A 278 13.62 9.89 21.47
CA ARG A 278 12.61 10.90 21.82
C ARG A 278 11.22 10.55 21.30
N GLY A 279 11.08 9.41 20.59
CA GLY A 279 9.83 9.00 19.96
C GLY A 279 9.50 9.77 18.68
N ILE A 280 10.53 10.36 18.05
CA ILE A 280 10.40 11.05 16.77
C ILE A 280 10.65 10.05 15.64
N VAL A 281 9.79 10.05 14.63
CA VAL A 281 9.94 9.22 13.43
C VAL A 281 11.18 9.66 12.66
N ARG A 282 12.08 8.74 12.39
CA ARG A 282 13.31 8.97 11.63
C ARG A 282 13.33 8.25 10.29
N VAL A 283 12.54 7.17 10.20
CA VAL A 283 12.30 6.45 8.95
C VAL A 283 10.83 6.07 8.90
N TYR A 284 10.19 6.32 7.77
CA TYR A 284 8.89 5.79 7.40
C TYR A 284 9.02 5.12 6.02
N HIS A 285 9.00 3.79 6.01
CA HIS A 285 9.30 3.01 4.81
C HIS A 285 8.20 1.98 4.50
N PRO A 286 7.28 2.30 3.57
CA PRO A 286 6.39 1.31 2.98
C PRO A 286 7.15 0.35 2.06
N GLY A 287 7.15 -0.94 2.36
CA GLY A 287 7.88 -1.99 1.66
C GLY A 287 8.97 -2.62 2.54
N VAL A 288 9.71 -3.57 1.96
CA VAL A 288 10.81 -4.28 2.62
C VAL A 288 12.04 -3.38 2.78
N MET A 289 12.81 -3.63 3.83
CA MET A 289 14.14 -3.03 4.02
C MET A 289 15.18 -4.15 4.12
N THR A 290 16.28 -3.99 3.41
CA THR A 290 17.42 -4.90 3.56
C THR A 290 18.07 -4.76 4.94
N LEU A 291 18.81 -5.80 5.35
CA LEU A 291 19.56 -5.77 6.61
C LEU A 291 20.48 -4.54 6.72
N ASP A 292 21.15 -4.18 5.62
CA ASP A 292 22.09 -3.06 5.59
C ASP A 292 21.37 -1.71 5.67
N GLU A 293 20.20 -1.56 5.05
CA GLU A 293 19.36 -0.37 5.18
C GLU A 293 18.87 -0.19 6.61
N LEU A 294 18.40 -1.26 7.26
CA LEU A 294 17.98 -1.23 8.66
C LEU A 294 19.15 -0.87 9.59
N ARG A 295 20.34 -1.47 9.40
CA ARG A 295 21.56 -1.12 10.14
C ARG A 295 21.93 0.35 9.96
N ALA A 296 21.94 0.83 8.72
CA ALA A 296 22.25 2.22 8.40
C ALA A 296 21.25 3.18 9.07
N ALA A 297 19.97 2.85 9.05
CA ALA A 297 18.92 3.65 9.69
C ALA A 297 19.07 3.69 11.22
N LEU A 298 19.25 2.52 11.85
CA LEU A 298 19.38 2.39 13.30
C LEU A 298 20.68 3.01 13.84
N ASN A 299 21.78 2.95 13.11
CA ASN A 299 23.06 3.58 13.50
C ASN A 299 22.99 5.11 13.47
N ARG A 300 22.11 5.70 12.66
CA ARG A 300 21.92 7.18 12.62
C ARG A 300 21.15 7.73 13.80
N ILE A 301 20.43 6.89 14.55
CA ILE A 301 19.55 7.32 15.65
C ILE A 301 20.02 6.85 17.01
N GLY A 302 21.08 6.03 17.05
CA GLY A 302 21.61 5.35 18.24
C GLY A 302 22.48 6.19 19.15
#